data_839a9a6b277c21ad0d1f08a8896b7979
#
_entry.id   839a9a6b277c21ad0d1f08a8896b7979
#
_cell.length_a   1.000
_cell.length_b   1.000
_cell.length_c   1.000
_cell.angle_alpha   90.00
_cell.angle_beta   90.00
_cell.angle_gamma   90.00
#
_symmetry.space_group_name_H-M   'P 1'
#
loop_
_entity.id
_entity.type
_entity.pdbx_description
1 polymer ?
#
loop_
_entity_poly.entity_id
_entity_poly.type
_entity_poly.pdbx_seq_one_letter_code
_entity_poly.pdbx_strand_id
1 'polypeptide(L)'
;MHQLTGMSRPTILRGIREVRGGRLRSARERIREPGGGRRRIEEHEPAVMQALERIMQESTAGDPMSLLRWTCKSTAMIAEELGRQHHIISADTVGRRLRELGYSLQSNVKTKEGRSAPQRDEQFRYINRQVQDFVRRGQPVLSVDTKKKELVGAFKNAGRTWRPKGKPQEVNIYDYPSLAAGAAIPYGAYDVARNEGFVNVGISHDTAEFAVESIRRWWRLYGRRHYPEASELLICADGGGSNGNRNRAWKYFLQRLADDHGLSITVCHYPPGTSKWNKIEHRMFSFISLHWQGEPLVSYQTIINLISTTTTKTGLRVRAKLDPRIYESGLTISDDEMKGVRLRPHRFHPEWNYSIAASEK
;
A
#
# COMPACT_ATOMS: atom_id res chain seq x y z
N MET A 1 29.05 -42.68 36.96
CA MET A 1 28.01 -41.76 36.48
C MET A 1 28.43 -40.29 36.53
N HIS A 2 28.97 -39.77 37.66
CA HIS A 2 29.47 -38.39 37.70
C HIS A 2 30.57 -38.10 36.63
N GLN A 3 31.53 -38.97 36.46
CA GLN A 3 32.57 -38.84 35.45
C GLN A 3 32.07 -38.95 33.98
N LEU A 4 30.97 -39.67 33.76
CA LEU A 4 30.36 -39.87 32.44
C LEU A 4 29.41 -38.76 32.03
N THR A 5 28.76 -38.08 32.98
CA THR A 5 27.67 -37.12 32.71
C THR A 5 28.05 -35.67 33.02
N GLY A 6 29.15 -35.43 33.73
CA GLY A 6 29.53 -34.12 34.26
C GLY A 6 28.59 -33.56 35.34
N MET A 7 27.53 -34.29 35.71
CA MET A 7 26.53 -33.82 36.70
C MET A 7 27.03 -34.03 38.13
N SER A 8 26.66 -33.11 39.04
CA SER A 8 27.02 -33.23 40.45
C SER A 8 26.39 -34.46 41.10
N ARG A 9 27.11 -35.09 42.05
CA ARG A 9 26.55 -36.23 42.83
C ARG A 9 25.17 -35.97 43.42
N PRO A 10 24.90 -34.81 44.07
CA PRO A 10 23.54 -34.51 44.56
C PRO A 10 22.46 -34.51 43.48
N THR A 11 22.77 -34.00 42.27
CA THR A 11 21.82 -33.98 41.11
C THR A 11 21.53 -35.43 40.68
N ILE A 12 22.54 -36.27 40.56
CA ILE A 12 22.37 -37.69 40.21
C ILE A 12 21.53 -38.43 41.24
N LEU A 13 21.83 -38.25 42.52
CA LEU A 13 21.08 -38.88 43.61
C LEU A 13 19.62 -38.41 43.69
N ARG A 14 19.36 -37.13 43.34
CA ARG A 14 17.98 -36.63 43.24
C ARG A 14 17.24 -37.30 42.07
N GLY A 15 17.84 -37.38 40.92
CA GLY A 15 17.25 -38.05 39.75
C GLY A 15 16.95 -39.52 39.99
N ILE A 16 17.85 -40.26 40.70
CA ILE A 16 17.62 -41.65 41.07
C ILE A 16 16.43 -41.77 42.04
N ARG A 17 16.29 -40.88 43.02
CA ARG A 17 15.15 -40.87 43.92
C ARG A 17 13.84 -40.57 43.22
N GLU A 18 13.82 -39.63 42.27
CA GLU A 18 12.65 -39.30 41.48
C GLU A 18 12.21 -40.46 40.58
N VAL A 19 13.14 -41.18 39.95
CA VAL A 19 12.85 -42.35 39.16
C VAL A 19 12.34 -43.52 40.00
N ARG A 20 12.98 -43.81 41.15
CA ARG A 20 12.56 -44.87 42.07
C ARG A 20 11.23 -44.60 42.77
N GLY A 21 10.90 -43.29 42.97
CA GLY A 21 9.62 -42.90 43.60
C GLY A 21 8.43 -42.91 42.65
N GLY A 22 8.56 -43.39 41.41
CA GLY A 22 7.46 -43.49 40.45
C GLY A 22 6.94 -42.12 39.96
N ARG A 23 7.64 -41.02 40.29
CA ARG A 23 7.29 -39.67 39.85
C ARG A 23 7.91 -39.36 38.49
N LEU A 24 7.78 -40.27 37.52
CA LEU A 24 7.96 -39.96 36.14
C LEU A 24 6.81 -39.06 35.73
N ARG A 25 7.03 -37.76 35.84
CA ARG A 25 6.09 -36.78 35.27
C ARG A 25 6.01 -37.05 33.78
N SER A 26 4.82 -37.34 33.28
CA SER A 26 4.51 -37.30 31.88
C SER A 26 5.08 -36.01 31.27
N ALA A 27 5.70 -36.10 30.12
CA ALA A 27 6.31 -35.00 29.40
C ALA A 27 5.31 -33.85 29.16
N ARG A 28 5.14 -33.00 30.18
CA ARG A 28 4.54 -31.70 30.05
C ARG A 28 5.67 -30.72 29.69
N GLU A 29 5.39 -29.79 28.82
CA GLU A 29 6.30 -28.80 28.18
C GLU A 29 7.26 -28.04 29.13
N ARG A 30 7.25 -28.27 30.44
CA ARG A 30 8.12 -27.59 31.39
C ARG A 30 8.88 -28.60 32.27
N ILE A 31 10.22 -28.52 32.19
CA ILE A 31 11.16 -29.33 32.99
C ILE A 31 11.18 -28.92 34.47
N ARG A 32 10.79 -27.66 34.79
CA ARG A 32 10.83 -27.12 36.17
C ARG A 32 9.43 -27.06 36.79
N GLU A 33 9.35 -27.33 38.08
CA GLU A 33 8.12 -27.14 38.88
C GLU A 33 7.68 -25.66 38.86
N PRO A 34 6.35 -25.39 38.83
CA PRO A 34 5.84 -24.04 39.05
C PRO A 34 6.36 -23.47 40.38
N GLY A 35 6.83 -22.20 40.36
CA GLY A 35 7.36 -21.54 41.54
C GLY A 35 8.88 -21.64 41.74
N GLY A 36 9.59 -22.48 40.98
CA GLY A 36 11.04 -22.65 41.08
C GLY A 36 11.83 -21.62 40.22
N GLY A 37 11.56 -20.33 40.33
CA GLY A 37 12.24 -19.28 39.61
C GLY A 37 12.40 -17.98 40.40
N ARG A 38 13.01 -16.96 39.79
CA ARG A 38 13.00 -15.60 40.36
C ARG A 38 11.56 -15.14 40.50
N ARG A 39 11.16 -14.70 41.68
CA ARG A 39 9.81 -14.15 41.90
C ARG A 39 9.53 -13.02 40.94
N ARG A 40 8.28 -12.87 40.57
CA ARG A 40 7.86 -11.81 39.64
C ARG A 40 7.91 -10.46 40.37
N ILE A 41 8.17 -9.38 39.64
CA ILE A 41 8.35 -8.06 40.23
C ILE A 41 7.10 -7.59 40.97
N GLU A 42 5.93 -7.91 40.42
CA GLU A 42 4.64 -7.59 41.04
C GLU A 42 4.40 -8.28 42.40
N GLU A 43 5.10 -9.37 42.67
CA GLU A 43 5.04 -10.09 43.97
C GLU A 43 5.88 -9.41 45.06
N HIS A 44 6.96 -8.66 44.63
CA HIS A 44 7.79 -7.95 45.59
C HIS A 44 7.43 -6.47 45.65
N GLU A 45 6.96 -5.90 44.56
CA GLU A 45 6.77 -4.48 44.39
C GLU A 45 5.50 -4.19 43.56
N PRO A 46 4.30 -4.41 44.15
CA PRO A 46 3.05 -4.19 43.43
C PRO A 46 2.87 -2.76 42.89
N ALA A 47 3.48 -1.76 43.54
CA ALA A 47 3.42 -0.37 43.16
C ALA A 47 4.02 -0.10 41.77
N VAL A 48 4.97 -0.93 41.31
CA VAL A 48 5.56 -0.78 39.97
C VAL A 48 4.54 -0.94 38.82
N MET A 49 3.54 -1.81 39.04
CA MET A 49 2.49 -2.03 38.05
C MET A 49 1.58 -0.80 37.93
N GLN A 50 1.21 -0.19 39.04
CA GLN A 50 0.40 1.03 39.07
C GLN A 50 1.18 2.22 38.47
N ALA A 51 2.48 2.32 38.75
CA ALA A 51 3.34 3.35 38.17
C ALA A 51 3.46 3.17 36.65
N LEU A 52 3.62 1.93 36.17
CA LEU A 52 3.66 1.60 34.74
C LEU A 52 2.34 1.97 34.04
N GLU A 53 1.19 1.60 34.61
CA GLU A 53 -0.12 1.94 34.06
C GLU A 53 -0.35 3.45 34.02
N ARG A 54 0.07 4.19 35.04
CA ARG A 54 -0.03 5.65 35.09
C ARG A 54 0.81 6.29 33.96
N ILE A 55 2.07 5.86 33.79
CA ILE A 55 2.94 6.33 32.71
C ILE A 55 2.27 6.08 31.36
N MET A 56 1.65 4.92 31.17
CA MET A 56 0.97 4.59 29.92
C MET A 56 -0.30 5.42 29.70
N GLN A 57 -1.11 5.67 30.74
CA GLN A 57 -2.31 6.50 30.65
C GLN A 57 -1.97 7.98 30.34
N GLU A 58 -0.99 8.55 31.02
CA GLU A 58 -0.53 9.92 30.78
C GLU A 58 0.02 10.09 29.37
N SER A 59 0.69 9.08 28.83
CA SER A 59 1.22 9.10 27.46
C SER A 59 0.16 8.96 26.38
N THR A 60 -0.98 8.31 26.69
CA THR A 60 -2.12 8.18 25.78
C THR A 60 -3.07 9.38 25.84
N ALA A 61 -3.06 10.17 26.90
CA ALA A 61 -3.92 11.34 27.08
C ALA A 61 -3.61 12.56 26.17
N GLY A 62 -2.52 12.53 25.39
CA GLY A 62 -2.42 13.33 24.16
C GLY A 62 -2.11 14.81 24.28
N ASP A 63 -1.48 15.29 25.36
CA ASP A 63 -0.96 16.67 25.40
C ASP A 63 0.31 16.80 24.54
N PRO A 64 0.27 17.60 23.43
CA PRO A 64 1.43 17.82 22.57
C PRO A 64 2.61 18.50 23.26
N MET A 65 2.38 19.13 24.40
CA MET A 65 3.39 19.92 25.13
C MET A 65 4.03 19.15 26.30
N SER A 66 3.61 17.92 26.56
CA SER A 66 4.17 17.10 27.65
C SER A 66 5.47 16.41 27.23
N LEU A 67 6.53 16.59 28.01
CA LEU A 67 7.82 15.90 27.84
C LEU A 67 7.69 14.37 27.93
N LEU A 68 6.72 13.84 28.68
CA LEU A 68 6.41 12.41 28.79
C LEU A 68 6.00 11.77 27.46
N ARG A 69 5.49 12.54 26.52
CA ARG A 69 5.10 12.07 25.19
C ARG A 69 6.22 11.40 24.40
N TRP A 70 7.46 11.74 24.69
CA TRP A 70 8.67 11.20 24.03
C TRP A 70 9.25 10.01 24.77
N THR A 71 9.00 9.85 26.07
CA THR A 71 9.52 8.79 26.92
C THR A 71 8.84 7.45 26.67
N CYS A 72 7.57 7.45 26.24
CA CYS A 72 6.78 6.24 26.05
C CYS A 72 7.08 5.47 24.74
N LYS A 73 8.06 5.87 23.96
CA LYS A 73 8.39 5.20 22.69
C LYS A 73 9.30 3.98 22.83
N SER A 74 10.04 3.85 23.93
CA SER A 74 10.85 2.67 24.13
C SER A 74 10.71 2.11 25.55
N THR A 75 10.79 0.80 25.68
CA THR A 75 10.77 0.13 26.99
C THR A 75 11.96 0.53 27.87
N ALA A 76 13.09 0.93 27.26
CA ALA A 76 14.25 1.44 27.99
C ALA A 76 13.95 2.79 28.66
N MET A 77 13.30 3.71 27.97
CA MET A 77 12.93 5.02 28.53
C MET A 77 11.85 4.89 29.62
N ILE A 78 10.91 3.96 29.47
CA ILE A 78 9.93 3.64 30.51
C ILE A 78 10.63 3.07 31.75
N ALA A 79 11.61 2.19 31.57
CA ALA A 79 12.38 1.63 32.67
C ALA A 79 13.20 2.71 33.41
N GLU A 80 13.77 3.66 32.65
CA GLU A 80 14.49 4.81 33.23
C GLU A 80 13.55 5.72 34.06
N GLU A 81 12.37 6.02 33.53
CA GLU A 81 11.37 6.83 34.23
C GLU A 81 10.86 6.14 35.51
N LEU A 82 10.60 4.84 35.44
CA LEU A 82 10.29 4.04 36.63
C LEU A 82 11.44 4.06 37.64
N GLY A 83 12.70 4.03 37.16
CA GLY A 83 13.88 4.19 38.00
C GLY A 83 13.95 5.52 38.74
N ARG A 84 13.54 6.63 38.10
CA ARG A 84 13.40 7.95 38.74
C ARG A 84 12.34 7.97 39.84
N GLN A 85 11.33 7.12 39.70
CA GLN A 85 10.28 6.90 40.70
C GLN A 85 10.67 5.82 41.73
N HIS A 86 11.96 5.45 41.81
CA HIS A 86 12.52 4.43 42.70
C HIS A 86 12.12 2.98 42.41
N HIS A 87 11.58 2.69 41.21
CA HIS A 87 11.24 1.33 40.77
C HIS A 87 12.33 0.78 39.83
N ILE A 88 13.14 -0.15 40.34
CA ILE A 88 14.24 -0.74 39.55
C ILE A 88 13.75 -1.90 38.68
N ILE A 89 13.56 -1.68 37.38
CA ILE A 89 13.05 -2.65 36.44
C ILE A 89 13.83 -2.60 35.11
N SER A 90 14.06 -3.78 34.51
CA SER A 90 14.74 -3.82 33.18
C SER A 90 13.74 -3.54 32.04
N ALA A 91 14.26 -2.99 30.93
CA ALA A 91 13.49 -2.74 29.72
C ALA A 91 12.78 -4.01 29.19
N ASP A 92 13.41 -5.18 29.29
CA ASP A 92 12.82 -6.47 28.89
C ASP A 92 11.62 -6.84 29.77
N THR A 93 11.73 -6.55 31.07
CA THR A 93 10.63 -6.80 32.02
C THR A 93 9.48 -5.83 31.76
N VAL A 94 9.76 -4.53 31.50
CA VAL A 94 8.74 -3.55 31.06
C VAL A 94 8.02 -4.07 29.81
N GLY A 95 8.74 -4.48 28.77
CA GLY A 95 8.12 -4.99 27.54
C GLY A 95 7.23 -6.22 27.77
N ARG A 96 7.60 -7.09 28.70
CA ARG A 96 6.80 -8.26 29.09
C ARG A 96 5.53 -7.86 29.83
N ARG A 97 5.63 -6.93 30.78
CA ARG A 97 4.47 -6.42 31.54
C ARG A 97 3.50 -5.67 30.67
N LEU A 98 3.99 -4.85 29.73
CA LEU A 98 3.12 -4.16 28.77
C LEU A 98 2.29 -5.16 27.95
N ARG A 99 2.89 -6.26 27.49
CA ARG A 99 2.13 -7.31 26.77
C ARG A 99 1.08 -7.98 27.64
N GLU A 100 1.40 -8.26 28.90
CA GLU A 100 0.45 -8.85 29.88
C GLU A 100 -0.70 -7.87 30.18
N LEU A 101 -0.46 -6.56 30.17
CA LEU A 101 -1.47 -5.50 30.27
C LEU A 101 -2.23 -5.26 28.94
N GLY A 102 -1.98 -6.05 27.89
CA GLY A 102 -2.68 -5.94 26.62
C GLY A 102 -2.11 -4.89 25.65
N TYR A 103 -0.96 -4.29 25.96
CA TYR A 103 -0.30 -3.35 25.06
C TYR A 103 0.57 -4.07 24.03
N SER A 104 0.55 -3.58 22.80
CA SER A 104 1.47 -4.01 21.74
C SER A 104 1.86 -2.83 20.87
N LEU A 105 2.99 -2.94 20.19
CA LEU A 105 3.39 -1.91 19.21
C LEU A 105 2.43 -1.94 18.03
N GLN A 106 1.70 -0.84 17.82
CA GLN A 106 0.74 -0.69 16.73
C GLN A 106 1.20 0.39 15.76
N SER A 107 1.08 0.12 14.48
CA SER A 107 1.20 1.15 13.46
C SER A 107 -0.15 1.86 13.26
N ASN A 108 -0.11 3.10 12.77
CA ASN A 108 -1.33 3.81 12.40
C ASN A 108 -2.07 3.05 11.31
N VAL A 109 -3.34 2.78 11.53
CA VAL A 109 -4.22 2.15 10.54
C VAL A 109 -5.09 3.23 9.90
N LYS A 110 -5.08 3.28 8.56
CA LYS A 110 -5.92 4.19 7.78
C LYS A 110 -7.36 3.68 7.74
N THR A 111 -8.13 3.91 8.81
CA THR A 111 -9.54 3.47 8.93
C THR A 111 -10.54 4.60 8.85
N LYS A 112 -10.11 5.85 9.10
CA LYS A 112 -11.00 7.01 9.02
C LYS A 112 -11.22 7.36 7.55
N GLU A 113 -12.36 6.93 7.02
CA GLU A 113 -12.87 7.40 5.73
C GLU A 113 -13.57 8.75 5.94
N GLY A 114 -13.45 9.66 4.94
CA GLY A 114 -14.28 10.87 4.91
C GLY A 114 -15.77 10.50 4.84
N ARG A 115 -16.66 11.51 4.80
CA ARG A 115 -18.11 11.26 4.69
C ARG A 115 -18.38 10.32 3.51
N SER A 116 -19.02 9.19 3.80
CA SER A 116 -19.45 8.25 2.77
C SER A 116 -20.52 8.93 1.91
N ALA A 117 -20.37 8.88 0.59
CA ALA A 117 -21.44 9.31 -0.30
C ALA A 117 -22.66 8.40 -0.07
N PRO A 118 -23.89 8.96 0.12
CA PRO A 118 -25.08 8.16 0.45
C PRO A 118 -25.35 7.00 -0.53
N GLN A 119 -24.95 7.14 -1.79
CA GLN A 119 -25.21 6.17 -2.87
C GLN A 119 -23.97 5.37 -3.29
N ARG A 120 -22.99 5.28 -2.38
CA ARG A 120 -21.71 4.61 -2.64
C ARG A 120 -21.88 3.17 -3.13
N ASP A 121 -22.67 2.37 -2.42
CA ASP A 121 -22.83 0.95 -2.75
C ASP A 121 -23.58 0.74 -4.07
N GLU A 122 -24.52 1.62 -4.37
CA GLU A 122 -25.26 1.59 -5.65
C GLU A 122 -24.33 1.90 -6.82
N GLN A 123 -23.42 2.86 -6.68
CA GLN A 123 -22.41 3.18 -7.71
C GLN A 123 -21.45 1.98 -7.92
N PHE A 124 -21.01 1.30 -6.87
CA PHE A 124 -20.21 0.09 -7.03
C PHE A 124 -20.95 -1.02 -7.78
N ARG A 125 -22.24 -1.22 -7.46
CA ARG A 125 -23.08 -2.19 -8.19
C ARG A 125 -23.24 -1.79 -9.64
N TYR A 126 -23.42 -0.49 -9.91
CA TYR A 126 -23.51 0.04 -11.27
C TYR A 126 -22.23 -0.22 -12.06
N ILE A 127 -21.07 0.16 -11.53
CA ILE A 127 -19.75 -0.11 -12.15
C ILE A 127 -19.59 -1.61 -12.43
N ASN A 128 -19.91 -2.46 -11.47
CA ASN A 128 -19.76 -3.91 -11.64
C ASN A 128 -20.66 -4.44 -12.77
N ARG A 129 -21.90 -3.96 -12.90
CA ARG A 129 -22.80 -4.33 -14.02
C ARG A 129 -22.19 -3.89 -15.36
N GLN A 130 -21.70 -2.65 -15.46
CA GLN A 130 -21.04 -2.16 -16.67
C GLN A 130 -19.82 -3.03 -17.04
N VAL A 131 -18.97 -3.33 -16.06
CA VAL A 131 -17.79 -4.19 -16.27
C VAL A 131 -18.22 -5.57 -16.79
N GLN A 132 -19.20 -6.21 -16.18
CA GLN A 132 -19.68 -7.54 -16.61
C GLN A 132 -20.28 -7.49 -18.02
N ASP A 133 -21.02 -6.45 -18.35
CA ASP A 133 -21.62 -6.31 -19.68
C ASP A 133 -20.57 -6.11 -20.77
N PHE A 134 -19.60 -5.23 -20.56
CA PHE A 134 -18.51 -5.01 -21.51
C PHE A 134 -17.66 -6.27 -21.71
N VAL A 135 -17.30 -6.94 -20.63
CA VAL A 135 -16.54 -8.22 -20.72
C VAL A 135 -17.33 -9.28 -21.48
N ARG A 136 -18.64 -9.43 -21.19
CA ARG A 136 -19.50 -10.39 -21.90
C ARG A 136 -19.60 -10.11 -23.39
N ARG A 137 -19.61 -8.84 -23.79
CA ARG A 137 -19.63 -8.39 -25.21
C ARG A 137 -18.26 -8.40 -25.88
N GLY A 138 -17.20 -8.87 -25.19
CA GLY A 138 -15.83 -8.89 -25.71
C GLY A 138 -15.21 -7.50 -25.85
N GLN A 139 -15.77 -6.48 -25.18
CA GLN A 139 -15.24 -5.12 -25.21
C GLN A 139 -14.21 -4.90 -24.08
N PRO A 140 -13.15 -4.11 -24.31
CA PRO A 140 -12.12 -3.87 -23.31
C PRO A 140 -12.64 -3.06 -22.12
N VAL A 141 -12.13 -3.44 -20.94
CA VAL A 141 -12.41 -2.77 -19.68
C VAL A 141 -11.09 -2.41 -19.00
N LEU A 142 -10.82 -1.13 -18.85
CA LEU A 142 -9.66 -0.62 -18.14
C LEU A 142 -10.02 -0.10 -16.75
N SER A 143 -9.23 -0.49 -15.76
CA SER A 143 -9.12 0.22 -14.49
C SER A 143 -7.86 1.07 -14.57
N VAL A 144 -7.99 2.38 -14.39
CA VAL A 144 -6.87 3.32 -14.56
C VAL A 144 -6.64 4.16 -13.32
N ASP A 145 -5.38 4.49 -13.07
CA ASP A 145 -4.97 5.41 -12.01
C ASP A 145 -3.50 5.79 -12.14
N THR A 146 -3.10 6.85 -11.41
CA THR A 146 -1.69 7.22 -11.23
C THR A 146 -1.16 6.63 -9.95
N LYS A 147 -0.13 5.78 -10.03
CA LYS A 147 0.60 5.33 -8.86
C LYS A 147 1.36 6.52 -8.24
N LYS A 148 1.56 6.48 -6.92
CA LYS A 148 2.38 7.46 -6.21
C LYS A 148 3.64 7.80 -7.02
N LYS A 149 3.92 9.10 -7.18
CA LYS A 149 5.14 9.61 -7.80
C LYS A 149 6.36 9.20 -6.97
N GLU A 150 7.43 8.80 -7.64
CA GLU A 150 8.67 8.36 -7.01
C GLU A 150 9.84 9.24 -7.47
N LEU A 151 10.71 9.62 -6.54
CA LEU A 151 11.96 10.29 -6.89
C LEU A 151 12.91 9.31 -7.57
N VAL A 152 13.58 9.76 -8.64
CA VAL A 152 14.55 8.97 -9.38
C VAL A 152 15.95 9.28 -8.85
N GLY A 153 16.59 8.29 -8.22
CA GLY A 153 17.90 8.46 -7.61
C GLY A 153 18.19 7.42 -6.53
N ALA A 154 19.32 7.57 -5.88
CA ALA A 154 19.75 6.69 -4.80
C ALA A 154 19.03 7.01 -3.49
N PHE A 155 17.70 6.94 -3.49
CA PHE A 155 16.86 7.19 -2.32
C PHE A 155 16.42 5.89 -1.67
N LYS A 156 16.15 5.95 -0.35
CA LYS A 156 15.63 4.81 0.40
C LYS A 156 14.22 4.47 -0.05
N ASN A 157 14.05 3.27 -0.61
CA ASN A 157 12.72 2.72 -0.86
C ASN A 157 12.27 1.85 0.32
N ALA A 158 10.98 1.89 0.65
CA ALA A 158 10.42 1.12 1.76
C ALA A 158 10.54 -0.39 1.54
N GLY A 159 10.64 -1.15 2.64
CA GLY A 159 10.75 -2.60 2.60
C GLY A 159 12.17 -3.13 2.74
N ARG A 160 12.34 -4.42 2.46
CA ARG A 160 13.61 -5.15 2.56
C ARG A 160 13.76 -6.09 1.39
N THR A 161 15.00 -6.25 0.90
CA THR A 161 15.37 -7.22 -0.12
C THR A 161 16.55 -8.08 0.35
N TRP A 162 16.68 -9.27 -0.22
CA TRP A 162 17.78 -10.17 0.12
C TRP A 162 19.09 -9.66 -0.47
N ARG A 163 20.08 -9.48 0.41
CA ARG A 163 21.46 -9.11 0.05
C ARG A 163 22.44 -9.87 0.92
N PRO A 164 23.72 -10.00 0.53
CA PRO A 164 24.75 -10.59 1.37
C PRO A 164 24.80 -9.91 2.74
N LYS A 165 24.96 -10.71 3.79
CA LYS A 165 25.02 -10.21 5.17
C LYS A 165 26.15 -9.19 5.32
N GLY A 166 25.83 -8.03 5.90
CA GLY A 166 26.79 -6.94 6.11
C GLY A 166 27.06 -6.08 4.87
N LYS A 167 26.36 -6.31 3.73
CA LYS A 167 26.49 -5.53 2.49
C LYS A 167 25.13 -4.95 2.07
N PRO A 168 24.55 -4.02 2.84
CA PRO A 168 23.33 -3.33 2.45
C PRO A 168 23.60 -2.44 1.22
N GLN A 169 22.55 -2.15 0.44
CA GLN A 169 22.62 -1.10 -0.57
C GLN A 169 22.71 0.26 0.11
N GLU A 170 23.75 1.01 -0.17
CA GLU A 170 23.89 2.37 0.29
C GLU A 170 23.00 3.32 -0.53
N VAL A 171 22.40 4.27 0.13
CA VAL A 171 21.53 5.30 -0.44
C VAL A 171 21.83 6.65 0.19
N ASN A 172 21.29 7.73 -0.36
CA ASN A 172 21.45 9.07 0.19
C ASN A 172 20.97 9.14 1.64
N ILE A 173 21.67 9.91 2.48
CA ILE A 173 21.27 10.15 3.88
C ILE A 173 19.97 10.94 3.93
N TYR A 174 19.78 11.86 2.99
CA TYR A 174 18.62 12.75 2.93
C TYR A 174 17.87 12.59 1.61
N ASP A 175 16.55 12.60 1.67
CA ASP A 175 15.65 12.49 0.52
C ASP A 175 15.32 13.88 -0.07
N TYR A 176 16.33 14.74 -0.30
CA TYR A 176 16.10 16.04 -0.91
C TYR A 176 15.76 15.88 -2.40
N PRO A 177 14.63 16.48 -2.87
CA PRO A 177 14.25 16.42 -4.28
C PRO A 177 15.31 16.98 -5.24
N SER A 178 16.15 17.91 -4.77
CA SER A 178 17.27 18.48 -5.53
C SER A 178 18.37 17.47 -5.87
N LEU A 179 18.44 16.34 -5.16
CA LEU A 179 19.37 15.23 -5.42
C LEU A 179 18.81 14.21 -6.42
N ALA A 180 17.54 14.37 -6.81
CA ALA A 180 16.90 13.46 -7.76
C ALA A 180 17.23 13.85 -9.19
N ALA A 181 17.41 12.86 -10.06
CA ALA A 181 17.47 13.06 -11.50
C ALA A 181 16.12 13.48 -12.10
N GLY A 182 15.05 13.43 -11.32
CA GLY A 182 13.69 13.78 -11.67
C GLY A 182 12.66 13.00 -10.85
N ALA A 183 11.40 13.07 -11.26
CA ALA A 183 10.32 12.29 -10.68
C ALA A 183 9.70 11.36 -11.73
N ALA A 184 9.50 10.12 -11.39
CA ALA A 184 8.74 9.17 -12.18
C ALA A 184 7.26 9.25 -11.83
N ILE A 185 6.40 9.32 -12.84
CA ILE A 185 4.94 9.38 -12.73
C ILE A 185 4.37 8.14 -13.42
N PRO A 186 4.18 7.03 -12.68
CA PRO A 186 3.67 5.80 -13.28
C PRO A 186 2.14 5.88 -13.41
N TYR A 187 1.62 6.07 -14.63
CA TYR A 187 0.21 5.95 -14.93
C TYR A 187 -0.11 4.54 -15.42
N GLY A 188 -1.03 3.88 -14.75
CA GLY A 188 -1.42 2.51 -15.03
C GLY A 188 -2.72 2.39 -15.81
N ALA A 189 -2.75 1.44 -16.74
CA ALA A 189 -3.94 0.94 -17.41
C ALA A 189 -3.99 -0.59 -17.21
N TYR A 190 -4.88 -1.05 -16.35
CA TYR A 190 -5.06 -2.47 -16.04
C TYR A 190 -6.27 -3.02 -16.80
N ASP A 191 -6.03 -3.96 -17.70
CA ASP A 191 -7.06 -4.70 -18.43
C ASP A 191 -7.68 -5.76 -17.50
N VAL A 192 -8.92 -5.51 -17.14
CA VAL A 192 -9.64 -6.31 -16.13
C VAL A 192 -9.93 -7.71 -16.63
N ALA A 193 -10.25 -7.88 -17.92
CA ALA A 193 -10.59 -9.16 -18.50
C ALA A 193 -9.36 -10.07 -18.72
N ARG A 194 -8.23 -9.47 -19.08
CA ARG A 194 -7.01 -10.20 -19.43
C ARG A 194 -6.06 -10.38 -18.26
N ASN A 195 -6.27 -9.67 -17.13
CA ASN A 195 -5.33 -9.59 -16.02
C ASN A 195 -3.92 -9.13 -16.48
N GLU A 196 -3.90 -8.13 -17.37
CA GLU A 196 -2.67 -7.56 -17.91
C GLU A 196 -2.60 -6.06 -17.59
N GLY A 197 -1.40 -5.56 -17.31
CA GLY A 197 -1.17 -4.17 -17.00
C GLY A 197 -0.21 -3.49 -17.97
N PHE A 198 -0.48 -2.24 -18.28
CA PHE A 198 0.46 -1.32 -18.93
C PHE A 198 0.69 -0.13 -18.03
N VAL A 199 1.96 0.24 -17.83
CA VAL A 199 2.33 1.43 -17.07
C VAL A 199 3.12 2.37 -17.98
N ASN A 200 2.56 3.55 -18.18
CA ASN A 200 3.24 4.66 -18.86
C ASN A 200 4.00 5.46 -17.78
N VAL A 201 5.32 5.49 -17.86
CA VAL A 201 6.17 6.20 -16.89
C VAL A 201 6.48 7.58 -17.44
N GLY A 202 5.77 8.60 -16.97
CA GLY A 202 6.02 10.01 -17.33
C GLY A 202 7.16 10.61 -16.50
N ILE A 203 7.72 11.72 -17.04
CA ILE A 203 8.86 12.44 -16.45
C ILE A 203 8.54 13.88 -16.06
N SER A 204 7.32 14.37 -16.35
CA SER A 204 6.96 15.78 -16.17
C SER A 204 5.80 15.97 -15.16
N HIS A 205 4.57 16.05 -15.63
CA HIS A 205 3.40 16.32 -14.80
C HIS A 205 2.30 15.28 -15.00
N ASP A 206 1.56 15.00 -13.91
CA ASP A 206 0.37 14.17 -13.92
C ASP A 206 -0.83 15.01 -14.35
N THR A 207 -1.04 15.11 -15.65
CA THR A 207 -2.11 15.91 -16.28
C THR A 207 -3.15 15.02 -16.94
N ALA A 208 -4.33 15.58 -17.24
CA ALA A 208 -5.35 14.86 -17.98
C ALA A 208 -4.87 14.43 -19.38
N GLU A 209 -4.04 15.24 -20.04
CA GLU A 209 -3.43 14.89 -21.30
C GLU A 209 -2.53 13.67 -21.18
N PHE A 210 -1.64 13.65 -20.18
CA PHE A 210 -0.77 12.50 -19.90
C PHE A 210 -1.57 11.23 -19.58
N ALA A 211 -2.64 11.38 -18.79
CA ALA A 211 -3.52 10.26 -18.42
C ALA A 211 -4.17 9.64 -19.67
N VAL A 212 -4.79 10.47 -20.53
CA VAL A 212 -5.42 9.98 -21.78
C VAL A 212 -4.40 9.45 -22.77
N GLU A 213 -3.23 10.09 -22.90
CA GLU A 213 -2.17 9.57 -23.74
C GLU A 213 -1.63 8.22 -23.25
N SER A 214 -1.63 7.98 -21.94
CA SER A 214 -1.28 6.66 -21.38
C SER A 214 -2.27 5.57 -21.81
N ILE A 215 -3.56 5.90 -21.84
CA ILE A 215 -4.62 5.01 -22.37
C ILE A 215 -4.46 4.83 -23.88
N ARG A 216 -4.18 5.91 -24.63
CA ARG A 216 -3.92 5.86 -26.08
C ARG A 216 -2.74 4.94 -26.40
N ARG A 217 -1.65 5.04 -25.65
CA ARG A 217 -0.47 4.17 -25.82
C ARG A 217 -0.81 2.72 -25.53
N TRP A 218 -1.57 2.44 -24.45
CA TRP A 218 -2.07 1.10 -24.18
C TRP A 218 -2.89 0.56 -25.36
N TRP A 219 -3.85 1.36 -25.88
CA TRP A 219 -4.68 0.96 -27.02
C TRP A 219 -3.84 0.64 -28.26
N ARG A 220 -2.92 1.51 -28.63
CA ARG A 220 -2.06 1.33 -29.82
C ARG A 220 -1.11 0.14 -29.69
N LEU A 221 -0.56 -0.09 -28.52
CA LEU A 221 0.47 -1.12 -28.33
C LEU A 221 -0.13 -2.50 -28.07
N TYR A 222 -1.28 -2.57 -27.41
CA TYR A 222 -1.87 -3.82 -26.93
C TYR A 222 -3.36 -3.94 -27.22
N GLY A 223 -4.16 -2.94 -26.87
CA GLY A 223 -5.62 -3.00 -26.90
C GLY A 223 -6.16 -3.36 -28.27
N ARG A 224 -5.77 -2.64 -29.32
CA ARG A 224 -6.20 -2.90 -30.69
C ARG A 224 -5.88 -4.30 -31.19
N ARG A 225 -4.76 -4.87 -30.73
CA ARG A 225 -4.38 -6.26 -31.09
C ARG A 225 -5.18 -7.29 -30.31
N HIS A 226 -5.48 -7.01 -29.04
CA HIS A 226 -6.22 -7.94 -28.16
C HIS A 226 -7.72 -7.90 -28.42
N TYR A 227 -8.23 -6.77 -28.92
CA TYR A 227 -9.66 -6.52 -29.17
C TYR A 227 -9.86 -5.96 -30.57
N PRO A 228 -9.59 -6.75 -31.63
CA PRO A 228 -9.63 -6.24 -33.01
C PRO A 228 -11.01 -5.74 -33.44
N GLU A 229 -12.07 -6.33 -32.89
CA GLU A 229 -13.48 -6.00 -33.19
C GLU A 229 -14.09 -5.01 -32.19
N ALA A 230 -13.28 -4.42 -31.30
CA ALA A 230 -13.84 -3.50 -30.32
C ALA A 230 -14.22 -2.16 -30.93
N SER A 231 -15.44 -1.76 -30.69
CA SER A 231 -15.98 -0.44 -30.98
C SER A 231 -16.22 0.41 -29.72
N GLU A 232 -16.08 -0.22 -28.56
CA GLU A 232 -16.30 0.43 -27.27
C GLU A 232 -15.14 0.20 -26.30
N LEU A 233 -14.96 1.12 -25.35
CA LEU A 233 -13.99 1.01 -24.27
C LEU A 233 -14.63 1.48 -22.98
N LEU A 234 -14.59 0.64 -21.92
CA LEU A 234 -14.98 1.06 -20.58
C LEU A 234 -13.73 1.45 -19.78
N ILE A 235 -13.78 2.63 -19.17
CA ILE A 235 -12.76 3.14 -18.25
C ILE A 235 -13.37 3.28 -16.86
N CYS A 236 -12.80 2.57 -15.88
CA CYS A 236 -13.10 2.74 -14.47
C CYS A 236 -11.95 3.55 -13.84
N ALA A 237 -12.25 4.73 -13.31
CA ALA A 237 -11.28 5.68 -12.78
C ALA A 237 -11.71 6.29 -11.45
N ASP A 238 -10.77 6.83 -10.69
CA ASP A 238 -11.09 7.64 -9.53
C ASP A 238 -11.74 8.98 -9.94
N GLY A 239 -12.48 9.58 -9.03
CA GLY A 239 -13.15 10.86 -9.27
C GLY A 239 -12.25 12.10 -9.12
N GLY A 240 -10.95 11.93 -8.85
CA GLY A 240 -9.98 13.01 -8.60
C GLY A 240 -8.73 12.95 -9.48
N GLY A 241 -7.81 13.90 -9.28
CA GLY A 241 -6.54 13.93 -10.01
C GLY A 241 -6.69 14.20 -11.51
N SER A 242 -5.78 13.62 -12.29
CA SER A 242 -5.73 13.76 -13.76
C SER A 242 -6.96 13.19 -14.45
N ASN A 243 -7.56 12.13 -13.88
CA ASN A 243 -8.80 11.49 -14.39
C ASN A 243 -10.08 12.06 -13.76
N GLY A 244 -10.04 13.18 -13.06
CA GLY A 244 -11.15 13.69 -12.28
C GLY A 244 -12.44 13.90 -13.09
N ASN A 245 -13.59 13.51 -12.52
CA ASN A 245 -14.90 13.62 -13.16
C ASN A 245 -15.30 15.07 -13.51
N ARG A 246 -14.75 16.06 -12.79
CA ARG A 246 -14.97 17.51 -13.06
C ARG A 246 -13.93 18.10 -14.01
N ASN A 247 -12.88 17.35 -14.37
CA ASN A 247 -11.79 17.85 -15.20
C ASN A 247 -12.24 17.95 -16.66
N ARG A 248 -12.31 19.18 -17.20
CA ARG A 248 -12.70 19.43 -18.59
C ARG A 248 -11.67 18.87 -19.57
N ALA A 249 -10.38 19.02 -19.27
CA ALA A 249 -9.30 18.53 -20.12
C ALA A 249 -9.34 16.99 -20.24
N TRP A 250 -9.71 16.27 -19.18
CA TRP A 250 -9.93 14.82 -19.25
C TRP A 250 -10.99 14.45 -20.29
N LYS A 251 -12.14 15.12 -20.29
CA LYS A 251 -13.23 14.87 -21.25
C LYS A 251 -12.85 15.26 -22.67
N TYR A 252 -12.15 16.37 -22.82
CA TYR A 252 -11.65 16.88 -24.09
C TYR A 252 -10.67 15.91 -24.75
N PHE A 253 -9.65 15.46 -24.01
CA PHE A 253 -8.66 14.51 -24.56
C PHE A 253 -9.28 13.13 -24.81
N LEU A 254 -10.27 12.69 -24.01
CA LEU A 254 -11.01 11.46 -24.29
C LEU A 254 -11.82 11.56 -25.61
N GLN A 255 -12.40 12.72 -25.92
CA GLN A 255 -13.05 12.93 -27.23
C GLN A 255 -12.04 12.72 -28.37
N ARG A 256 -10.85 13.31 -28.25
CA ARG A 256 -9.80 13.12 -29.26
C ARG A 256 -9.35 11.66 -29.38
N LEU A 257 -9.28 10.95 -28.25
CA LEU A 257 -9.00 9.52 -28.26
C LEU A 257 -10.09 8.72 -28.97
N ALA A 258 -11.36 9.05 -28.69
CA ALA A 258 -12.51 8.45 -29.35
C ALA A 258 -12.49 8.66 -30.86
N ASP A 259 -12.26 9.89 -31.30
CA ASP A 259 -12.21 10.28 -32.72
C ASP A 259 -11.05 9.62 -33.49
N ASP A 260 -9.86 9.58 -32.87
CA ASP A 260 -8.66 8.99 -33.46
C ASP A 260 -8.79 7.50 -33.74
N HIS A 261 -9.61 6.81 -32.93
CA HIS A 261 -9.71 5.35 -32.96
C HIS A 261 -11.09 4.81 -33.30
N GLY A 262 -12.09 5.66 -33.49
CA GLY A 262 -13.46 5.26 -33.78
C GLY A 262 -14.13 4.53 -32.60
N LEU A 263 -13.74 4.85 -31.35
CA LEU A 263 -14.23 4.18 -30.14
C LEU A 263 -15.32 4.99 -29.46
N SER A 264 -16.36 4.32 -28.98
CA SER A 264 -17.26 4.88 -27.97
C SER A 264 -16.68 4.61 -26.59
N ILE A 265 -16.31 5.67 -25.85
CA ILE A 265 -15.64 5.56 -24.55
C ILE A 265 -16.65 5.79 -23.44
N THR A 266 -16.91 4.77 -22.63
CA THR A 266 -17.71 4.88 -21.40
C THR A 266 -16.79 5.05 -20.20
N VAL A 267 -17.07 6.04 -19.36
CA VAL A 267 -16.34 6.30 -18.12
C VAL A 267 -17.26 6.10 -16.93
N CYS A 268 -16.79 5.35 -15.96
CA CYS A 268 -17.43 5.19 -14.66
C CYS A 268 -16.43 5.57 -13.58
N HIS A 269 -16.72 6.64 -12.83
CA HIS A 269 -15.91 7.07 -11.71
C HIS A 269 -16.34 6.39 -10.41
N TYR A 270 -15.33 5.98 -9.62
CA TYR A 270 -15.57 5.55 -8.25
C TYR A 270 -16.03 6.73 -7.39
N PRO A 271 -16.88 6.48 -6.37
CA PRO A 271 -17.31 7.52 -5.45
C PRO A 271 -16.12 8.17 -4.72
N PRO A 272 -16.22 9.45 -4.34
CA PRO A 272 -15.18 10.13 -3.58
C PRO A 272 -14.76 9.36 -2.31
N GLY A 273 -13.46 9.32 -2.03
CA GLY A 273 -12.90 8.63 -0.86
C GLY A 273 -12.82 7.11 -0.99
N THR A 274 -13.03 6.57 -2.17
CA THR A 274 -13.04 5.11 -2.40
C THR A 274 -11.93 4.62 -3.34
N SER A 275 -10.88 5.41 -3.56
CA SER A 275 -9.75 5.09 -4.44
C SER A 275 -9.13 3.72 -4.13
N LYS A 276 -9.06 3.35 -2.84
CA LYS A 276 -8.60 2.03 -2.42
C LYS A 276 -9.40 0.85 -3.01
N TRP A 277 -10.60 1.09 -3.55
CA TRP A 277 -11.45 0.07 -4.17
C TRP A 277 -11.27 -0.01 -5.69
N ASN A 278 -10.49 0.91 -6.28
CA ASN A 278 -10.11 0.83 -7.68
C ASN A 278 -9.33 -0.47 -7.92
N LYS A 279 -9.76 -1.28 -8.92
CA LYS A 279 -9.19 -2.61 -9.14
C LYS A 279 -7.69 -2.57 -9.41
N ILE A 280 -7.20 -1.54 -10.09
CA ILE A 280 -5.79 -1.38 -10.40
C ILE A 280 -4.90 -1.34 -9.15
N GLU A 281 -5.38 -0.74 -8.04
CA GLU A 281 -4.66 -0.64 -6.79
C GLU A 281 -4.34 -2.03 -6.21
N HIS A 282 -5.33 -2.91 -6.17
CA HIS A 282 -5.19 -4.24 -5.58
C HIS A 282 -4.64 -5.28 -6.55
N ARG A 283 -4.91 -5.12 -7.85
CA ARG A 283 -4.57 -6.11 -8.86
C ARG A 283 -3.23 -5.87 -9.53
N MET A 284 -2.71 -4.65 -9.49
CA MET A 284 -1.46 -4.29 -10.15
C MET A 284 -0.51 -3.46 -9.25
N PHE A 285 -0.92 -2.31 -8.75
CA PHE A 285 -0.02 -1.40 -8.05
C PHE A 285 0.53 -1.96 -6.73
N SER A 286 -0.27 -2.72 -5.98
CA SER A 286 0.19 -3.42 -4.78
C SER A 286 1.33 -4.40 -5.10
N PHE A 287 1.23 -5.15 -6.19
CA PHE A 287 2.26 -6.09 -6.62
C PHE A 287 3.51 -5.39 -7.15
N ILE A 288 3.37 -4.28 -7.87
CA ILE A 288 4.50 -3.44 -8.25
C ILE A 288 5.24 -2.95 -6.99
N SER A 289 4.49 -2.46 -5.99
CA SER A 289 5.06 -1.98 -4.73
C SER A 289 5.77 -3.07 -3.94
N LEU A 290 5.24 -4.29 -3.93
CA LEU A 290 5.89 -5.46 -3.32
C LEU A 290 7.16 -5.87 -4.09
N HIS A 291 7.13 -5.79 -5.41
CA HIS A 291 8.24 -6.24 -6.26
C HIS A 291 9.46 -5.34 -6.16
N TRP A 292 9.28 -4.04 -6.03
CA TRP A 292 10.40 -3.09 -5.95
C TRP A 292 10.74 -2.64 -4.52
N GLN A 293 10.13 -3.26 -3.49
CA GLN A 293 10.42 -2.92 -2.10
C GLN A 293 11.91 -3.12 -1.78
N GLY A 294 12.50 -2.16 -1.06
CA GLY A 294 13.90 -2.20 -0.66
C GLY A 294 14.92 -1.99 -1.79
N GLU A 295 14.47 -1.78 -3.05
CA GLU A 295 15.33 -1.46 -4.18
C GLU A 295 15.33 0.05 -4.46
N PRO A 296 16.48 0.75 -4.45
CA PRO A 296 16.56 2.15 -4.84
C PRO A 296 16.19 2.34 -6.30
N LEU A 297 15.34 3.33 -6.59
CA LEU A 297 14.86 3.64 -7.94
C LEU A 297 15.84 4.58 -8.65
N VAL A 298 17.05 4.10 -8.91
CA VAL A 298 18.20 4.92 -9.33
C VAL A 298 18.09 5.53 -10.73
N SER A 299 17.23 5.00 -11.56
CA SER A 299 16.98 5.51 -12.92
C SER A 299 15.59 5.16 -13.43
N TYR A 300 15.11 5.88 -14.45
CA TYR A 300 13.87 5.53 -15.14
C TYR A 300 13.91 4.12 -15.72
N GLN A 301 15.06 3.67 -16.23
CA GLN A 301 15.21 2.31 -16.74
C GLN A 301 15.06 1.27 -15.64
N THR A 302 15.61 1.52 -14.45
CA THR A 302 15.41 0.66 -13.26
C THR A 302 13.92 0.53 -12.93
N ILE A 303 13.20 1.65 -12.90
CA ILE A 303 11.75 1.68 -12.64
C ILE A 303 10.98 0.86 -13.67
N ILE A 304 11.27 1.06 -14.96
CA ILE A 304 10.62 0.33 -16.05
C ILE A 304 10.88 -1.16 -15.95
N ASN A 305 12.12 -1.57 -15.65
CA ASN A 305 12.49 -2.97 -15.52
C ASN A 305 11.77 -3.62 -14.33
N LEU A 306 11.77 -2.98 -13.16
CA LEU A 306 11.08 -3.47 -11.96
C LEU A 306 9.56 -3.57 -12.18
N ILE A 307 8.94 -2.60 -12.84
CA ILE A 307 7.52 -2.69 -13.19
C ILE A 307 7.28 -3.84 -14.18
N SER A 308 8.08 -3.94 -15.23
CA SER A 308 7.87 -4.91 -16.32
C SER A 308 8.13 -6.37 -15.90
N THR A 309 8.91 -6.59 -14.84
CA THR A 309 9.16 -7.92 -14.28
C THR A 309 8.16 -8.31 -13.19
N THR A 310 7.20 -7.44 -12.87
CA THR A 310 6.14 -7.73 -11.88
C THR A 310 5.20 -8.81 -12.42
N THR A 311 5.12 -9.92 -11.70
CA THR A 311 4.21 -11.04 -12.00
C THR A 311 3.55 -11.55 -10.73
N THR A 312 2.48 -12.35 -10.86
CA THR A 312 1.82 -13.01 -9.73
C THR A 312 1.50 -14.46 -10.06
N LYS A 313 1.25 -15.26 -9.03
CA LYS A 313 0.77 -16.65 -9.20
C LYS A 313 -0.56 -16.73 -9.97
N THR A 314 -1.35 -15.66 -9.95
CA THR A 314 -2.62 -15.56 -10.67
C THR A 314 -2.48 -15.12 -12.13
N GLY A 315 -1.25 -15.02 -12.64
CA GLY A 315 -0.96 -14.75 -14.04
C GLY A 315 -0.94 -13.27 -14.44
N LEU A 316 -0.86 -12.34 -13.50
CA LEU A 316 -0.65 -10.92 -13.84
C LEU A 316 0.63 -10.76 -14.65
N ARG A 317 0.53 -9.99 -15.74
CA ARG A 317 1.67 -9.54 -16.55
C ARG A 317 1.62 -8.03 -16.68
N VAL A 318 2.72 -7.37 -16.34
CA VAL A 318 2.83 -5.92 -16.45
C VAL A 318 3.88 -5.55 -17.47
N ARG A 319 3.60 -4.54 -18.28
CA ARG A 319 4.56 -3.94 -19.22
C ARG A 319 4.68 -2.46 -18.91
N ALA A 320 5.88 -1.92 -18.98
CA ALA A 320 6.12 -0.50 -18.78
C ALA A 320 6.90 0.11 -19.92
N LYS A 321 6.64 1.39 -20.19
CA LYS A 321 7.42 2.19 -21.16
C LYS A 321 7.58 3.61 -20.64
N LEU A 322 8.76 4.20 -20.94
CA LEU A 322 9.01 5.60 -20.69
C LEU A 322 8.18 6.47 -21.64
N ASP A 323 7.66 7.56 -21.10
CA ASP A 323 7.12 8.67 -21.85
C ASP A 323 7.97 9.93 -21.60
N PRO A 324 8.90 10.26 -22.49
CA PRO A 324 9.81 11.39 -22.31
C PRO A 324 9.17 12.74 -22.67
N ARG A 325 7.89 12.76 -23.05
CA ARG A 325 7.20 14.01 -23.40
C ARG A 325 6.95 14.87 -22.17
N ILE A 326 6.99 16.16 -22.41
CA ILE A 326 6.65 17.16 -21.40
C ILE A 326 5.17 17.51 -21.55
N TYR A 327 4.43 17.38 -20.46
CA TYR A 327 3.02 17.74 -20.36
C TYR A 327 2.91 18.98 -19.46
N GLU A 328 2.28 20.02 -19.96
CA GLU A 328 2.12 21.25 -19.21
C GLU A 328 0.97 21.14 -18.21
N SER A 329 1.18 21.66 -17.00
CA SER A 329 0.15 21.76 -15.97
C SER A 329 -0.71 23.01 -16.17
N GLY A 330 -1.96 22.97 -15.69
CA GLY A 330 -2.83 24.16 -15.70
C GLY A 330 -3.52 24.43 -17.04
N LEU A 331 -3.53 23.47 -17.97
CA LEU A 331 -4.26 23.61 -19.23
C LEU A 331 -5.75 23.87 -18.97
N THR A 332 -6.25 24.97 -19.51
CA THR A 332 -7.67 25.36 -19.44
C THR A 332 -8.35 25.10 -20.78
N ILE A 333 -9.44 24.33 -20.76
CA ILE A 333 -10.25 24.07 -21.95
C ILE A 333 -11.42 25.08 -21.96
N SER A 334 -11.52 25.84 -23.05
CA SER A 334 -12.56 26.85 -23.27
C SER A 334 -13.95 26.22 -23.44
N ASP A 335 -14.97 27.05 -23.34
CA ASP A 335 -16.36 26.60 -23.60
C ASP A 335 -16.56 26.18 -25.07
N ASP A 336 -15.90 26.83 -25.99
CA ASP A 336 -15.97 26.48 -27.40
C ASP A 336 -15.33 25.11 -27.71
N GLU A 337 -14.17 24.81 -27.12
CA GLU A 337 -13.56 23.48 -27.22
C GLU A 337 -14.46 22.40 -26.61
N MET A 338 -15.14 22.71 -25.51
CA MET A 338 -16.08 21.76 -24.88
C MET A 338 -17.32 21.48 -25.71
N LYS A 339 -17.76 22.39 -26.60
CA LYS A 339 -18.88 22.14 -27.53
C LYS A 339 -18.59 20.97 -28.48
N GLY A 340 -17.32 20.71 -28.76
CA GLY A 340 -16.89 19.57 -29.57
C GLY A 340 -16.93 18.22 -28.83
N VAL A 341 -17.17 18.20 -27.51
CA VAL A 341 -17.22 16.96 -26.73
C VAL A 341 -18.61 16.34 -26.78
N ARG A 342 -18.72 15.20 -27.45
CA ARG A 342 -20.00 14.45 -27.60
C ARG A 342 -20.30 13.61 -26.36
N LEU A 343 -20.44 14.26 -25.22
CA LEU A 343 -20.66 13.63 -23.93
C LEU A 343 -22.14 13.30 -23.75
N ARG A 344 -22.43 12.04 -23.43
CA ARG A 344 -23.77 11.52 -23.09
C ARG A 344 -23.78 11.07 -21.65
N PRO A 345 -24.36 11.87 -20.74
CA PRO A 345 -24.50 11.48 -19.32
C PRO A 345 -25.40 10.26 -19.19
N HIS A 346 -25.08 9.36 -18.27
CA HIS A 346 -25.96 8.24 -17.95
C HIS A 346 -27.08 8.69 -16.99
N ARG A 347 -28.19 7.93 -16.94
CA ARG A 347 -29.31 8.24 -16.02
C ARG A 347 -28.91 8.14 -14.54
N PHE A 348 -28.01 7.19 -14.24
CA PHE A 348 -27.53 6.94 -12.90
C PHE A 348 -26.22 7.69 -12.67
N HIS A 349 -26.21 8.65 -11.74
CA HIS A 349 -25.07 9.50 -11.42
C HIS A 349 -24.35 10.07 -12.66
N PRO A 350 -25.00 10.98 -13.40
CA PRO A 350 -24.45 11.57 -14.63
C PRO A 350 -23.13 12.30 -14.42
N GLU A 351 -22.87 12.75 -13.20
CA GLU A 351 -21.60 13.37 -12.80
C GLU A 351 -20.45 12.37 -12.70
N TRP A 352 -20.74 11.09 -12.52
CA TRP A 352 -19.75 10.01 -12.41
C TRP A 352 -19.76 9.06 -13.60
N ASN A 353 -20.88 8.97 -14.31
CA ASN A 353 -21.09 7.99 -15.38
C ASN A 353 -21.51 8.68 -16.67
N TYR A 354 -20.72 8.52 -17.70
CA TYR A 354 -21.00 9.12 -19.01
C TYR A 354 -20.30 8.34 -20.13
N SER A 355 -20.76 8.53 -21.35
CA SER A 355 -20.12 8.03 -22.55
C SER A 355 -19.73 9.19 -23.48
N ILE A 356 -18.64 9.03 -24.23
CA ILE A 356 -18.15 9.95 -25.24
C ILE A 356 -18.11 9.16 -26.55
N ALA A 357 -18.90 9.60 -27.52
CA ALA A 357 -18.96 8.97 -28.84
C ALA A 357 -17.93 9.59 -29.78
N ALA A 358 -17.33 8.78 -30.65
CA ALA A 358 -16.52 9.31 -31.75
C ALA A 358 -17.36 10.23 -32.65
N SER A 359 -16.74 11.22 -33.23
CA SER A 359 -17.35 12.06 -34.29
C SER A 359 -17.60 11.23 -35.52
N GLU A 360 -18.75 11.42 -36.15
CA GLU A 360 -19.01 10.85 -37.45
C GLU A 360 -18.00 11.48 -38.46
N LYS A 361 -17.30 10.63 -39.20
CA LYS A 361 -16.37 11.06 -40.24
C LYS A 361 -17.12 11.57 -41.46
#